data_b469ee47cbba173a9d1148f397ed8de2
#
_entry.id   b469ee47cbba173a9d1148f397ed8de2
#
_cell.length_a   1.000
_cell.length_b   1.000
_cell.length_c   1.000
_cell.angle_alpha   90.00
_cell.angle_beta   90.00
_cell.angle_gamma   90.00
#
_symmetry.space_group_name_H-M   'P 1'
#
loop_
_entity.id
_entity.type
_entity.pdbx_description
1 polymer ?
#
loop_
_entity_poly.entity_id
_entity_poly.type
_entity_poly.pdbx_seq_one_letter_code
_entity_poly.pdbx_strand_id
1 'polypeptide(L)'
;ALSEILELDYADTLAKFSQRTSNDCLLRRRVDKTMADAVRDWCRANGVDGIQIRQDTRRVYPQGDFMGGILGFTDVDNAGLWGLELRYNDELTGQNGRILTAKNAWGYDMPTHYQTLVDAVPGSTLTLTIDANIQHWLESALSAAVTEHHVAERGVGIVMDVHTGGRAGDVLQPDYDPNAPRTLINKEVRDAVNALTGEERSAALQKAQQAQWRNKAISDLYEPGSVFKLITASAALDSGACKATDYFTCAGKITVAGTRFRCANGHVHGTETFARGLAVSCNPCFIQIGARLGKERFCDYFAAFGLREATGIDLPGEVRRSEYYTADRMGRWSWRAARSGRAARSATCRCSRRSVRW
;
A
#
# COMPACT_ATOMS: atom_id res chain seq x y z
N ALA A 1 8.13 42.26 -2.74
CA ALA A 1 6.78 42.21 -2.16
C ALA A 1 5.98 40.98 -2.60
N LEU A 2 5.60 40.80 -3.90
CA LEU A 2 4.83 39.62 -4.32
C LEU A 2 5.55 38.29 -4.09
N SER A 3 6.85 38.24 -4.37
CA SER A 3 7.68 37.06 -4.07
C SER A 3 7.74 36.73 -2.57
N GLU A 4 7.76 37.73 -1.71
CA GLU A 4 7.69 37.58 -0.25
C GLU A 4 6.31 37.09 0.19
N ILE A 5 5.22 37.73 -0.27
CA ILE A 5 3.85 37.34 0.08
C ILE A 5 3.55 35.91 -0.40
N LEU A 6 4.02 35.55 -1.58
CA LEU A 6 3.81 34.24 -2.18
C LEU A 6 4.91 33.23 -1.82
N GLU A 7 5.90 33.59 -0.99
CA GLU A 7 7.05 32.74 -0.62
C GLU A 7 7.73 32.10 -1.86
N LEU A 8 7.99 32.91 -2.87
CA LEU A 8 8.63 32.51 -4.13
C LEU A 8 10.03 33.10 -4.22
N ASP A 9 10.90 32.43 -4.96
CA ASP A 9 12.19 33.01 -5.32
C ASP A 9 11.99 34.28 -6.17
N TYR A 10 12.75 35.33 -5.83
CA TYR A 10 12.60 36.62 -6.49
C TYR A 10 13.04 36.57 -7.96
N ALA A 11 14.17 35.89 -8.24
CA ALA A 11 14.73 35.82 -9.58
C ALA A 11 13.80 35.03 -10.52
N ASP A 12 13.27 33.88 -10.04
CA ASP A 12 12.31 33.06 -10.78
C ASP A 12 11.00 33.84 -11.04
N THR A 13 10.51 34.55 -10.02
CA THR A 13 9.30 35.36 -10.12
C THR A 13 9.48 36.49 -11.14
N LEU A 14 10.63 37.19 -11.10
CA LEU A 14 10.97 38.25 -12.04
C LEU A 14 11.09 37.71 -13.48
N ALA A 15 11.71 36.55 -13.65
CA ALA A 15 11.83 35.89 -14.95
C ALA A 15 10.47 35.56 -15.55
N LYS A 16 9.53 35.08 -14.74
CA LYS A 16 8.14 34.83 -15.17
C LYS A 16 7.45 36.09 -15.66
N PHE A 17 7.56 37.21 -14.94
CA PHE A 17 6.98 38.49 -15.37
C PHE A 17 7.65 39.07 -16.60
N SER A 18 8.87 38.74 -16.88
CA SER A 18 9.65 39.21 -18.04
C SER A 18 9.32 38.47 -19.33
N GLN A 19 8.59 37.35 -19.27
CA GLN A 19 8.17 36.57 -20.44
C GLN A 19 7.06 37.31 -21.21
N ARG A 20 7.41 37.88 -22.36
CA ARG A 20 6.46 38.62 -23.22
C ARG A 20 5.69 37.73 -24.21
N THR A 21 5.93 36.44 -24.22
CA THR A 21 5.35 35.48 -25.18
C THR A 21 4.04 34.86 -24.71
N SER A 22 3.69 35.00 -23.43
CA SER A 22 2.46 34.47 -22.84
C SER A 22 1.61 35.58 -22.23
N ASN A 23 0.33 35.54 -22.51
CA ASN A 23 -0.66 36.47 -21.92
C ASN A 23 -1.11 36.04 -20.52
N ASP A 24 -0.75 34.85 -20.07
CA ASP A 24 -1.07 34.32 -18.75
C ASP A 24 0.18 33.57 -18.17
N CYS A 25 0.50 33.85 -16.92
CA CYS A 25 1.64 33.29 -16.22
C CYS A 25 1.22 32.86 -14.83
N LEU A 26 1.27 31.56 -14.58
CA LEU A 26 0.97 30.98 -13.29
C LEU A 26 2.08 31.29 -12.27
N LEU A 27 1.75 32.07 -11.24
CA LEU A 27 2.68 32.42 -10.17
C LEU A 27 2.77 31.32 -9.11
N ARG A 28 1.65 31.02 -8.45
CA ARG A 28 1.56 29.99 -7.42
C ARG A 28 0.17 29.36 -7.41
N ARG A 29 0.12 28.04 -7.20
CA ARG A 29 -1.13 27.30 -6.98
C ARG A 29 -1.35 27.04 -5.50
N ARG A 30 -2.60 26.77 -5.14
CA ARG A 30 -3.01 26.29 -3.81
C ARG A 30 -2.60 27.24 -2.68
N VAL A 31 -2.67 28.55 -2.94
CA VAL A 31 -2.50 29.57 -1.90
C VAL A 31 -3.68 29.52 -0.93
N ASP A 32 -3.43 29.69 0.35
CA ASP A 32 -4.49 29.81 1.33
C ASP A 32 -5.22 31.15 1.24
N LYS A 33 -6.33 31.25 1.96
CA LYS A 33 -7.14 32.48 1.95
C LYS A 33 -6.35 33.68 2.45
N THR A 34 -5.54 33.53 3.49
CA THR A 34 -4.76 34.61 4.09
C THR A 34 -3.76 35.18 3.10
N MET A 35 -3.05 34.30 2.40
CA MET A 35 -2.09 34.68 1.37
C MET A 35 -2.79 35.33 0.17
N ALA A 36 -3.94 34.79 -0.26
CA ALA A 36 -4.72 35.33 -1.36
C ALA A 36 -5.26 36.75 -1.02
N ASP A 37 -5.71 36.93 0.22
CA ASP A 37 -6.19 38.26 0.69
C ASP A 37 -5.03 39.27 0.76
N ALA A 38 -3.84 38.83 1.25
CA ALA A 38 -2.65 39.70 1.27
C ALA A 38 -2.22 40.14 -0.16
N VAL A 39 -2.28 39.23 -1.14
CA VAL A 39 -2.00 39.56 -2.55
C VAL A 39 -3.04 40.58 -3.06
N ARG A 40 -4.32 40.35 -2.75
CA ARG A 40 -5.42 41.26 -3.19
C ARG A 40 -5.26 42.65 -2.60
N ASP A 41 -4.94 42.76 -1.31
CA ASP A 41 -4.74 44.02 -0.62
C ASP A 41 -3.52 44.76 -1.15
N TRP A 42 -2.43 44.03 -1.39
CA TRP A 42 -1.21 44.57 -2.00
C TRP A 42 -1.50 45.13 -3.42
N CYS A 43 -2.22 44.36 -4.26
CA CYS A 43 -2.60 44.83 -5.60
C CYS A 43 -3.43 46.11 -5.54
N ARG A 44 -4.42 46.16 -4.64
CA ARG A 44 -5.25 47.34 -4.44
C ARG A 44 -4.44 48.55 -3.99
N ALA A 45 -3.54 48.38 -3.03
CA ALA A 45 -2.70 49.45 -2.50
C ALA A 45 -1.71 50.03 -3.53
N ASN A 46 -1.27 49.20 -4.50
CA ASN A 46 -0.27 49.59 -5.51
C ASN A 46 -0.86 49.82 -6.91
N GLY A 47 -2.18 49.75 -7.09
CA GLY A 47 -2.84 49.98 -8.40
C GLY A 47 -2.46 48.91 -9.45
N VAL A 48 -2.30 47.67 -9.04
CA VAL A 48 -1.91 46.56 -9.93
C VAL A 48 -3.14 45.73 -10.29
N ASP A 49 -3.57 45.79 -11.55
CA ASP A 49 -4.77 45.11 -12.05
C ASP A 49 -4.48 43.81 -12.80
N GLY A 50 -3.19 43.50 -13.06
CA GLY A 50 -2.77 42.34 -13.88
C GLY A 50 -2.75 41.01 -13.16
N ILE A 51 -3.03 40.94 -11.85
CA ILE A 51 -2.97 39.69 -11.06
C ILE A 51 -4.39 39.17 -10.85
N GLN A 52 -4.61 37.95 -11.31
CA GLN A 52 -5.88 37.24 -11.14
C GLN A 52 -5.74 36.16 -10.07
N ILE A 53 -6.67 36.19 -9.12
CA ILE A 53 -6.81 35.11 -8.10
C ILE A 53 -8.01 34.28 -8.51
N ARG A 54 -7.74 33.02 -8.86
CA ARG A 54 -8.75 32.03 -9.23
C ARG A 54 -8.96 31.03 -8.12
N GLN A 55 -10.16 30.52 -7.97
CA GLN A 55 -10.46 29.43 -7.04
C GLN A 55 -9.73 28.16 -7.50
N ASP A 56 -9.03 27.54 -6.59
CA ASP A 56 -8.37 26.25 -6.77
C ASP A 56 -8.85 25.30 -5.66
N THR A 57 -8.67 24.00 -5.86
CA THR A 57 -9.04 22.96 -4.91
C THR A 57 -7.81 22.17 -4.50
N ARG A 58 -7.82 21.70 -3.26
CA ARG A 58 -6.74 20.88 -2.70
C ARG A 58 -7.32 19.74 -1.90
N ARG A 59 -6.80 18.54 -2.13
CA ARG A 59 -7.06 17.41 -1.25
C ARG A 59 -6.34 17.63 0.08
N VAL A 60 -7.03 17.41 1.18
CA VAL A 60 -6.49 17.57 2.54
C VAL A 60 -6.73 16.28 3.31
N TYR A 61 -5.72 15.81 4.00
CA TYR A 61 -5.75 14.63 4.86
C TYR A 61 -5.60 15.09 6.32
N PRO A 62 -6.72 15.32 7.04
CA PRO A 62 -6.70 16.01 8.33
C PRO A 62 -5.95 15.27 9.45
N GLN A 63 -5.78 13.97 9.30
CA GLN A 63 -5.15 13.11 10.31
C GLN A 63 -3.65 12.83 10.02
N GLY A 64 -3.05 13.57 9.09
CA GLY A 64 -1.62 13.44 8.78
C GLY A 64 -1.27 12.06 8.19
N ASP A 65 -0.35 11.35 8.82
CA ASP A 65 0.16 10.05 8.37
C ASP A 65 -0.80 8.86 8.62
N PHE A 66 -1.94 9.10 9.25
CA PHE A 66 -2.96 8.10 9.49
C PHE A 66 -3.44 7.48 8.18
N MET A 67 -3.24 6.17 8.02
CA MET A 67 -3.58 5.41 6.80
C MET A 67 -2.91 5.90 5.52
N GLY A 68 -1.77 6.58 5.59
CA GLY A 68 -1.14 7.20 4.41
C GLY A 68 -0.94 6.24 3.24
N GLY A 69 -0.41 5.04 3.50
CA GLY A 69 -0.17 4.01 2.49
C GLY A 69 -1.44 3.35 1.93
N ILE A 70 -2.59 3.53 2.59
CA ILE A 70 -3.90 3.04 2.14
C ILE A 70 -4.65 4.13 1.36
N LEU A 71 -4.79 5.32 1.97
CA LEU A 71 -5.45 6.45 1.32
C LEU A 71 -4.74 6.85 0.03
N GLY A 72 -3.42 6.87 0.06
CA GLY A 72 -2.64 7.39 -1.04
C GLY A 72 -2.68 8.92 -1.09
N PHE A 73 -2.42 9.48 -2.25
CA PHE A 73 -2.39 10.92 -2.45
C PHE A 73 -2.70 11.31 -3.88
N THR A 74 -2.98 12.60 -4.10
CA THR A 74 -3.25 13.18 -5.41
C THR A 74 -2.08 14.04 -5.91
N ASP A 75 -2.04 14.30 -7.21
CA ASP A 75 -1.16 15.28 -7.80
C ASP A 75 -1.66 16.72 -7.59
N VAL A 76 -1.03 17.67 -8.30
CA VAL A 76 -1.38 19.09 -8.25
C VAL A 76 -2.73 19.39 -8.90
N ASP A 77 -3.24 18.53 -9.75
CA ASP A 77 -4.53 18.67 -10.42
C ASP A 77 -5.64 17.86 -9.73
N ASN A 78 -5.34 17.34 -8.54
CA ASN A 78 -6.18 16.45 -7.72
C ASN A 78 -6.47 15.09 -8.36
N ALA A 79 -5.70 14.66 -9.37
CA ALA A 79 -5.75 13.31 -9.88
C ALA A 79 -5.07 12.34 -8.91
N GLY A 80 -5.73 11.24 -8.61
CA GLY A 80 -5.21 10.22 -7.70
C GLY A 80 -3.97 9.53 -8.26
N LEU A 81 -2.89 9.49 -7.49
CA LEU A 81 -1.62 8.87 -7.89
C LEU A 81 -1.35 7.53 -7.21
N TRP A 82 -1.81 7.35 -5.98
CA TRP A 82 -1.59 6.14 -5.17
C TRP A 82 -2.79 5.79 -4.31
N GLY A 83 -2.82 4.55 -3.80
CA GLY A 83 -3.81 4.09 -2.84
C GLY A 83 -5.25 4.15 -3.34
N LEU A 84 -6.16 4.45 -2.44
CA LEU A 84 -7.59 4.60 -2.74
C LEU A 84 -7.86 5.83 -3.63
N GLU A 85 -7.09 6.89 -3.50
CA GLU A 85 -7.19 8.07 -4.39
C GLU A 85 -6.99 7.69 -5.87
N LEU A 86 -6.01 6.82 -6.16
CA LEU A 86 -5.80 6.30 -7.51
C LEU A 86 -6.91 5.32 -7.92
N ARG A 87 -7.29 4.42 -7.01
CA ARG A 87 -8.25 3.36 -7.32
C ARG A 87 -9.65 3.89 -7.64
N TYR A 88 -10.05 4.93 -6.94
CA TYR A 88 -11.37 5.55 -7.03
C TYR A 88 -11.30 6.98 -7.60
N ASN A 89 -10.28 7.26 -8.41
CA ASN A 89 -10.08 8.60 -8.97
C ASN A 89 -11.31 9.11 -9.72
N ASP A 90 -11.92 8.28 -10.54
CA ASP A 90 -13.08 8.68 -11.39
C ASP A 90 -14.31 8.99 -10.54
N GLU A 91 -14.52 8.24 -9.45
CA GLU A 91 -15.64 8.46 -8.53
C GLU A 91 -15.41 9.68 -7.62
N LEU A 92 -14.15 9.92 -7.23
CA LEU A 92 -13.79 11.01 -6.31
C LEU A 92 -13.64 12.37 -7.00
N THR A 93 -13.27 12.40 -8.28
CA THR A 93 -12.97 13.66 -9.00
C THR A 93 -14.23 14.44 -9.36
N GLY A 94 -15.35 13.79 -9.66
CA GLY A 94 -16.55 14.44 -10.15
C GLY A 94 -16.38 15.02 -11.57
N GLN A 95 -17.14 16.04 -11.89
CA GLN A 95 -17.09 16.73 -13.20
C GLN A 95 -16.91 18.22 -13.01
N ASN A 96 -15.91 18.77 -13.68
CA ASN A 96 -15.68 20.22 -13.65
C ASN A 96 -16.81 20.97 -14.35
N GLY A 97 -17.28 22.03 -13.72
CA GLY A 97 -18.17 23.01 -14.37
C GLY A 97 -17.44 23.68 -15.54
N ARG A 98 -18.22 24.15 -16.48
CA ARG A 98 -17.69 24.88 -17.66
C ARG A 98 -18.61 26.00 -18.04
N ILE A 99 -18.00 27.08 -18.54
CA ILE A 99 -18.72 28.22 -19.15
C ILE A 99 -18.52 28.09 -20.66
N LEU A 100 -19.61 27.89 -21.38
CA LEU A 100 -19.60 27.92 -22.83
C LEU A 100 -19.91 29.37 -23.26
N THR A 101 -18.92 30.04 -23.86
CA THR A 101 -19.05 31.42 -24.34
C THR A 101 -19.00 31.44 -25.86
N ALA A 102 -19.91 32.10 -26.49
CA ALA A 102 -19.79 32.38 -27.92
C ALA A 102 -18.78 33.51 -28.14
N LYS A 103 -17.88 33.32 -29.09
CA LYS A 103 -16.94 34.36 -29.53
C LYS A 103 -17.39 34.95 -30.86
N ASN A 104 -17.19 36.24 -31.03
CA ASN A 104 -17.40 36.87 -32.35
C ASN A 104 -16.26 36.50 -33.31
N ALA A 105 -16.40 36.91 -34.58
CA ALA A 105 -15.41 36.65 -35.63
C ALA A 105 -14.01 37.22 -35.33
N TRP A 106 -13.88 38.12 -34.39
CA TRP A 106 -12.63 38.74 -33.94
C TRP A 106 -12.03 38.08 -32.71
N GLY A 107 -12.67 37.00 -32.18
CA GLY A 107 -12.20 36.26 -31.01
C GLY A 107 -12.57 36.86 -29.65
N TYR A 108 -13.35 37.94 -29.60
CA TYR A 108 -13.84 38.55 -28.35
C TYR A 108 -15.08 37.84 -27.85
N ASP A 109 -15.22 37.70 -26.54
CA ASP A 109 -16.38 37.10 -25.91
C ASP A 109 -17.65 37.94 -26.22
N MET A 110 -18.72 37.25 -26.59
CA MET A 110 -20.03 37.92 -26.82
C MET A 110 -20.72 38.21 -25.47
N PRO A 111 -21.70 39.13 -25.47
CA PRO A 111 -22.45 39.49 -24.26
C PRO A 111 -22.98 38.26 -23.49
N THR A 112 -23.22 38.44 -22.20
CA THR A 112 -23.53 37.36 -21.23
C THR A 112 -24.74 36.48 -21.58
N HIS A 113 -25.68 36.94 -22.40
CA HIS A 113 -26.84 36.13 -22.88
C HIS A 113 -26.45 35.02 -23.85
N TYR A 114 -25.22 34.97 -24.31
CA TYR A 114 -24.68 33.86 -25.11
C TYR A 114 -23.76 32.93 -24.30
N GLN A 115 -23.78 33.07 -22.97
CA GLN A 115 -23.03 32.21 -22.07
C GLN A 115 -23.94 31.12 -21.49
N THR A 116 -23.55 29.88 -21.61
CA THR A 116 -24.19 28.75 -20.91
C THR A 116 -23.28 28.27 -19.80
N LEU A 117 -23.77 28.40 -18.56
CA LEU A 117 -23.10 27.87 -17.40
C LEU A 117 -23.52 26.39 -17.23
N VAL A 118 -22.54 25.49 -17.16
CA VAL A 118 -22.73 24.10 -16.77
C VAL A 118 -22.09 23.97 -15.41
N ASP A 119 -22.92 23.69 -14.41
CA ASP A 119 -22.45 23.54 -13.02
C ASP A 119 -21.51 22.34 -12.83
N ALA A 120 -20.61 22.47 -11.88
CA ALA A 120 -19.74 21.35 -11.47
C ALA A 120 -20.55 20.29 -10.75
N VAL A 121 -20.27 19.02 -11.03
CA VAL A 121 -20.82 17.88 -10.30
C VAL A 121 -19.77 17.42 -9.30
N PRO A 122 -20.05 17.47 -7.98
CA PRO A 122 -19.09 17.03 -6.97
C PRO A 122 -18.80 15.52 -7.11
N GLY A 123 -17.60 15.11 -6.72
CA GLY A 123 -17.25 13.70 -6.63
C GLY A 123 -18.03 12.97 -5.53
N SER A 124 -18.03 11.66 -5.62
CA SER A 124 -18.70 10.79 -4.66
C SER A 124 -17.95 10.70 -3.33
N THR A 125 -18.64 10.34 -2.27
CA THR A 125 -18.04 10.00 -0.97
C THR A 125 -17.74 8.51 -0.92
N LEU A 126 -16.52 8.15 -0.53
CA LEU A 126 -16.12 6.77 -0.32
C LEU A 126 -16.18 6.42 1.16
N THR A 127 -16.98 5.42 1.53
CA THR A 127 -17.06 4.88 2.89
C THR A 127 -16.27 3.56 2.94
N LEU A 128 -15.29 3.48 3.84
CA LEU A 128 -14.45 2.30 4.03
C LEU A 128 -15.01 1.36 5.09
N THR A 129 -14.61 0.09 5.05
CA THR A 129 -14.89 -0.89 6.11
C THR A 129 -14.00 -0.72 7.34
N ILE A 130 -12.99 0.14 7.25
CA ILE A 130 -12.02 0.39 8.31
C ILE A 130 -12.70 1.16 9.44
N ASP A 131 -12.58 0.64 10.67
CA ASP A 131 -12.98 1.32 11.89
C ASP A 131 -11.85 2.21 12.38
N ALA A 132 -12.13 3.49 12.58
CA ALA A 132 -11.10 4.47 12.96
C ALA A 132 -10.44 4.17 14.31
N ASN A 133 -11.18 3.61 15.28
CA ASN A 133 -10.62 3.26 16.59
C ASN A 133 -9.70 2.03 16.49
N ILE A 134 -10.16 0.99 15.77
CA ILE A 134 -9.35 -0.22 15.55
C ILE A 134 -8.07 0.14 14.79
N GLN A 135 -8.19 0.97 13.77
CA GLN A 135 -7.05 1.48 12.99
C GLN A 135 -6.06 2.22 13.89
N HIS A 136 -6.52 3.16 14.70
CA HIS A 136 -5.68 3.94 15.61
C HIS A 136 -4.93 3.05 16.62
N TRP A 137 -5.61 2.10 17.23
CA TRP A 137 -4.98 1.16 18.16
C TRP A 137 -3.95 0.27 17.47
N LEU A 138 -4.27 -0.20 16.26
CA LEU A 138 -3.35 -1.03 15.49
C LEU A 138 -2.12 -0.23 15.06
N GLU A 139 -2.27 1.01 14.62
CA GLU A 139 -1.14 1.90 14.29
C GLU A 139 -0.26 2.16 15.50
N SER A 140 -0.86 2.51 16.64
CA SER A 140 -0.13 2.77 17.88
C SER A 140 0.66 1.53 18.34
N ALA A 141 0.02 0.36 18.35
CA ALA A 141 0.66 -0.89 18.75
C ALA A 141 1.79 -1.29 17.79
N LEU A 142 1.57 -1.16 16.48
CA LEU A 142 2.57 -1.52 15.48
C LEU A 142 3.74 -0.53 15.47
N SER A 143 3.48 0.76 15.65
CA SER A 143 4.52 1.79 15.77
C SER A 143 5.42 1.53 16.98
N ALA A 144 4.82 1.20 18.14
CA ALA A 144 5.58 0.82 19.32
C ALA A 144 6.46 -0.40 19.07
N ALA A 145 5.91 -1.47 18.47
CA ALA A 145 6.64 -2.68 18.16
C ALA A 145 7.78 -2.45 17.14
N VAL A 146 7.54 -1.65 16.10
CA VAL A 146 8.57 -1.28 15.10
C VAL A 146 9.73 -0.54 15.76
N THR A 147 9.43 0.35 16.69
CA THR A 147 10.44 1.13 17.43
C THR A 147 11.20 0.23 18.41
N GLU A 148 10.51 -0.55 19.23
CA GLU A 148 11.10 -1.42 20.25
C GLU A 148 12.03 -2.47 19.64
N HIS A 149 11.60 -3.07 18.52
CA HIS A 149 12.34 -4.15 17.87
C HIS A 149 13.26 -3.69 16.73
N HIS A 150 13.45 -2.38 16.57
CA HIS A 150 14.33 -1.80 15.55
C HIS A 150 14.08 -2.39 14.15
N VAL A 151 12.81 -2.44 13.73
CA VAL A 151 12.44 -3.01 12.43
C VAL A 151 13.05 -2.16 11.31
N ALA A 152 13.94 -2.76 10.52
CA ALA A 152 14.74 -2.05 9.52
C ALA A 152 13.92 -1.46 8.37
N GLU A 153 12.79 -2.09 8.05
CA GLU A 153 11.92 -1.59 6.99
C GLU A 153 10.55 -1.19 7.55
N ARG A 154 9.50 -1.89 7.17
CA ARG A 154 8.13 -1.59 7.59
C ARG A 154 7.47 -2.80 8.23
N GLY A 155 6.76 -2.56 9.31
CA GLY A 155 5.79 -3.48 9.87
C GLY A 155 4.45 -3.39 9.14
N VAL A 156 3.71 -4.50 9.09
CA VAL A 156 2.37 -4.58 8.52
C VAL A 156 1.43 -5.20 9.54
N GLY A 157 0.28 -4.59 9.77
CA GLY A 157 -0.78 -5.11 10.61
C GLY A 157 -2.12 -5.07 9.89
N ILE A 158 -2.89 -6.17 9.96
CA ILE A 158 -4.23 -6.24 9.37
C ILE A 158 -5.18 -6.82 10.41
N VAL A 159 -6.29 -6.13 10.65
CA VAL A 159 -7.44 -6.64 11.43
C VAL A 159 -8.60 -6.86 10.48
N MET A 160 -9.17 -8.05 10.52
CA MET A 160 -10.23 -8.46 9.60
C MET A 160 -11.42 -9.01 10.37
N ASP A 161 -12.61 -8.59 9.96
CA ASP A 161 -13.85 -9.22 10.42
C ASP A 161 -13.98 -10.62 9.80
N VAL A 162 -14.05 -11.63 10.65
CA VAL A 162 -14.12 -13.03 10.24
C VAL A 162 -15.41 -13.41 9.51
N HIS A 163 -16.49 -12.68 9.75
CA HIS A 163 -17.79 -12.98 9.18
C HIS A 163 -17.96 -12.39 7.78
N THR A 164 -17.48 -11.17 7.58
CA THR A 164 -17.64 -10.44 6.31
C THR A 164 -16.41 -10.52 5.42
N GLY A 165 -15.23 -10.75 6.01
CA GLY A 165 -13.93 -10.61 5.33
C GLY A 165 -13.54 -9.15 5.11
N GLY A 166 -14.31 -8.19 5.63
CA GLY A 166 -13.99 -6.78 5.60
C GLY A 166 -12.80 -6.46 6.48
N ARG A 167 -11.95 -5.53 6.06
CA ARG A 167 -10.85 -5.05 6.88
C ARG A 167 -11.34 -3.99 7.83
N ALA A 168 -11.19 -4.25 9.11
CA ALA A 168 -11.47 -3.28 10.17
C ALA A 168 -10.25 -2.42 10.49
N GLY A 169 -9.05 -2.87 10.13
CA GLY A 169 -7.80 -2.11 10.22
C GLY A 169 -6.76 -2.64 9.24
N ASP A 170 -5.97 -1.72 8.67
CA ASP A 170 -4.86 -2.05 7.76
C ASP A 170 -3.76 -1.00 7.92
N VAL A 171 -2.61 -1.42 8.40
CA VAL A 171 -1.54 -0.53 8.86
C VAL A 171 -0.20 -0.89 8.27
N LEU A 172 0.53 0.13 7.87
CA LEU A 172 1.92 0.10 7.46
C LEU A 172 2.71 1.04 8.38
N GLN A 173 3.68 0.56 9.13
CA GLN A 173 4.46 1.41 10.04
C GLN A 173 5.97 1.27 9.81
N PRO A 174 6.71 2.39 9.73
CA PRO A 174 6.25 3.78 9.71
C PRO A 174 5.53 4.13 8.39
N ASP A 175 4.56 5.06 8.45
CA ASP A 175 3.83 5.52 7.27
C ASP A 175 4.13 6.99 6.95
N TYR A 176 3.79 7.43 5.74
CA TYR A 176 4.02 8.79 5.26
C TYR A 176 2.75 9.64 5.35
N ASP A 177 2.92 10.95 5.51
CA ASP A 177 1.81 11.91 5.44
C ASP A 177 1.40 12.16 3.97
N PRO A 178 0.15 11.83 3.58
CA PRO A 178 -0.38 12.12 2.25
C PRO A 178 -0.41 13.61 1.88
N ASN A 179 -0.37 14.51 2.86
CA ASN A 179 -0.22 15.94 2.58
C ASN A 179 1.19 16.32 2.10
N ALA A 180 2.20 15.50 2.46
CA ALA A 180 3.60 15.69 2.08
C ALA A 180 4.25 14.38 1.57
N PRO A 181 3.66 13.69 0.58
CA PRO A 181 4.02 12.30 0.23
C PRO A 181 5.44 12.15 -0.30
N ARG A 182 6.03 13.24 -0.79
CA ARG A 182 7.40 13.24 -1.35
C ARG A 182 8.48 13.36 -0.29
N THR A 183 8.14 13.68 0.96
CA THR A 183 9.08 13.73 2.06
C THR A 183 9.46 12.31 2.48
N LEU A 184 10.74 11.98 2.42
CA LEU A 184 11.23 10.67 2.84
C LEU A 184 11.16 10.55 4.36
N ILE A 185 10.41 9.55 4.86
CA ILE A 185 10.24 9.29 6.29
C ILE A 185 11.46 8.61 6.92
N ASN A 186 12.10 7.68 6.19
CA ASN A 186 13.29 6.99 6.68
C ASN A 186 14.50 7.94 6.63
N LYS A 187 15.08 8.23 7.80
CA LYS A 187 16.20 9.16 7.95
C LYS A 187 17.44 8.68 7.19
N GLU A 188 17.80 7.40 7.31
CA GLU A 188 19.00 6.85 6.68
C GLU A 188 18.91 6.92 5.15
N VAL A 189 17.74 6.58 4.59
CA VAL A 189 17.49 6.68 3.15
C VAL A 189 17.54 8.14 2.69
N ARG A 190 16.93 9.03 3.46
CA ARG A 190 16.94 10.48 3.16
C ARG A 190 18.35 11.05 3.18
N ASP A 191 19.16 10.71 4.20
CA ASP A 191 20.53 11.18 4.33
C ASP A 191 21.40 10.62 3.19
N ALA A 192 21.22 9.35 2.81
CA ALA A 192 21.91 8.74 1.68
C ALA A 192 21.55 9.42 0.34
N VAL A 193 20.27 9.73 0.11
CA VAL A 193 19.81 10.45 -1.10
C VAL A 193 20.37 11.87 -1.13
N ASN A 194 20.41 12.56 0.02
CA ASN A 194 20.91 13.94 0.11
C ASN A 194 22.42 14.04 -0.08
N ALA A 195 23.16 12.96 0.13
CA ALA A 195 24.60 12.90 -0.15
C ALA A 195 24.94 12.83 -1.66
N LEU A 196 23.95 12.50 -2.50
CA LEU A 196 24.08 12.44 -3.96
C LEU A 196 23.79 13.80 -4.60
N THR A 197 24.24 13.98 -5.85
CA THR A 197 24.04 15.21 -6.63
C THR A 197 23.56 14.90 -8.05
N GLY A 198 23.02 15.88 -8.75
CA GLY A 198 22.64 15.77 -10.16
C GLY A 198 21.60 14.67 -10.44
N GLU A 199 21.81 13.97 -11.53
CA GLU A 199 20.91 12.90 -12.01
C GLU A 199 20.85 11.70 -11.06
N GLU A 200 21.97 11.35 -10.43
CA GLU A 200 22.02 10.24 -9.47
C GLU A 200 21.12 10.51 -8.27
N ARG A 201 21.13 11.73 -7.74
CA ARG A 201 20.23 12.13 -6.66
C ARG A 201 18.78 12.04 -7.09
N SER A 202 18.45 12.52 -8.28
CA SER A 202 17.07 12.50 -8.81
C SER A 202 16.55 11.07 -8.97
N ALA A 203 17.34 10.18 -9.54
CA ALA A 203 16.99 8.76 -9.70
C ALA A 203 16.85 8.04 -8.35
N ALA A 204 17.78 8.29 -7.41
CA ALA A 204 17.74 7.71 -6.08
C ALA A 204 16.50 8.20 -5.29
N LEU A 205 16.18 9.49 -5.37
CA LEU A 205 15.00 10.08 -4.74
C LEU A 205 13.70 9.44 -5.27
N GLN A 206 13.56 9.36 -6.58
CA GLN A 206 12.39 8.73 -7.21
C GLN A 206 12.21 7.27 -6.76
N LYS A 207 13.30 6.50 -6.76
CA LYS A 207 13.29 5.11 -6.30
C LYS A 207 12.88 4.99 -4.83
N ALA A 208 13.43 5.85 -3.97
CA ALA A 208 13.12 5.87 -2.55
C ALA A 208 11.64 6.24 -2.29
N GLN A 209 11.12 7.23 -3.00
CA GLN A 209 9.71 7.63 -2.92
C GLN A 209 8.78 6.51 -3.38
N GLN A 210 9.05 5.86 -4.51
CA GLN A 210 8.26 4.70 -4.98
C GLN A 210 8.27 3.55 -3.98
N ALA A 211 9.41 3.28 -3.34
CA ALA A 211 9.52 2.27 -2.29
C ALA A 211 8.71 2.65 -1.05
N GLN A 212 8.68 3.94 -0.68
CA GLN A 212 7.91 4.47 0.44
C GLN A 212 6.40 4.38 0.20
N TRP A 213 5.92 4.70 -1.00
CA TRP A 213 4.50 4.70 -1.32
C TRP A 213 3.92 3.30 -1.49
N ARG A 214 4.78 2.33 -1.77
CA ARG A 214 4.35 0.96 -2.03
C ARG A 214 3.69 0.33 -0.80
N ASN A 215 2.47 -0.19 -0.97
CA ASN A 215 1.79 -0.95 0.06
C ASN A 215 2.32 -2.38 0.13
N LYS A 216 3.23 -2.63 1.08
CA LYS A 216 3.87 -3.94 1.28
C LYS A 216 2.89 -5.04 1.69
N ALA A 217 1.75 -4.71 2.29
CA ALA A 217 0.75 -5.68 2.70
C ALA A 217 0.18 -6.49 1.52
N ILE A 218 0.13 -5.87 0.33
CA ILE A 218 -0.46 -6.46 -0.88
C ILE A 218 0.55 -6.70 -2.00
N SER A 219 1.67 -5.96 -2.01
CA SER A 219 2.67 -6.02 -3.07
C SER A 219 3.83 -6.95 -2.76
N ASP A 220 4.12 -7.23 -1.49
CA ASP A 220 5.26 -8.05 -1.09
C ASP A 220 4.85 -9.46 -0.73
N LEU A 221 5.70 -10.41 -1.11
CA LEU A 221 5.55 -11.81 -0.75
C LEU A 221 6.51 -12.12 0.40
N TYR A 222 6.04 -12.87 1.39
CA TYR A 222 6.85 -13.35 2.50
C TYR A 222 6.66 -14.85 2.72
N GLU A 223 7.60 -15.46 3.45
CA GLU A 223 7.50 -16.85 3.84
C GLU A 223 6.74 -16.95 5.18
N PRO A 224 5.51 -17.50 5.21
CA PRO A 224 4.64 -17.48 6.40
C PRO A 224 5.16 -18.37 7.53
N GLY A 225 6.13 -19.21 7.27
CA GLY A 225 6.71 -20.10 8.27
C GLY A 225 5.70 -21.08 8.85
N SER A 226 5.71 -21.22 10.17
CA SER A 226 4.87 -22.21 10.89
C SER A 226 3.38 -21.95 10.82
N VAL A 227 2.92 -20.73 10.54
CA VAL A 227 1.51 -20.44 10.29
C VAL A 227 0.96 -21.27 9.12
N PHE A 228 1.80 -21.56 8.15
CA PHE A 228 1.43 -22.37 6.99
C PHE A 228 1.14 -23.86 7.35
N LYS A 229 1.58 -24.33 8.51
CA LYS A 229 1.26 -25.67 8.99
C LYS A 229 -0.24 -25.91 9.16
N LEU A 230 -1.01 -24.86 9.43
CA LEU A 230 -2.47 -24.95 9.49
C LEU A 230 -3.06 -25.40 8.16
N ILE A 231 -2.56 -24.85 7.04
CA ILE A 231 -2.99 -25.26 5.69
C ILE A 231 -2.64 -26.73 5.43
N THR A 232 -1.40 -27.12 5.76
CA THR A 232 -0.95 -28.52 5.60
C THR A 232 -1.74 -29.47 6.49
N ALA A 233 -2.04 -29.08 7.73
CA ALA A 233 -2.82 -29.86 8.66
C ALA A 233 -4.25 -30.08 8.16
N SER A 234 -4.93 -29.01 7.75
CA SER A 234 -6.28 -29.09 7.22
C SER A 234 -6.36 -29.96 5.98
N ALA A 235 -5.42 -29.78 5.04
CA ALA A 235 -5.35 -30.60 3.84
C ALA A 235 -5.14 -32.09 4.16
N ALA A 236 -4.29 -32.40 5.13
CA ALA A 236 -3.99 -33.78 5.51
C ALA A 236 -5.17 -34.47 6.21
N LEU A 237 -5.91 -33.73 7.04
CA LEU A 237 -7.09 -34.26 7.76
C LEU A 237 -8.28 -34.40 6.81
N ASP A 238 -8.61 -33.35 6.07
CA ASP A 238 -9.77 -33.30 5.17
C ASP A 238 -9.65 -34.31 4.02
N SER A 239 -8.46 -34.47 3.44
CA SER A 239 -8.20 -35.47 2.41
C SER A 239 -8.14 -36.92 2.92
N GLY A 240 -8.22 -37.16 4.24
CA GLY A 240 -8.04 -38.45 4.86
C GLY A 240 -6.62 -39.02 4.78
N ALA A 241 -5.63 -38.22 4.37
CA ALA A 241 -4.23 -38.65 4.32
C ALA A 241 -3.64 -38.92 5.69
N CYS A 242 -4.14 -38.26 6.72
CA CYS A 242 -3.78 -38.44 8.13
C CYS A 242 -5.02 -38.35 9.02
N LYS A 243 -4.93 -38.93 10.22
CA LYS A 243 -5.89 -38.75 11.32
C LYS A 243 -5.22 -37.97 12.45
N ALA A 244 -5.99 -37.24 13.24
CA ALA A 244 -5.49 -36.50 14.41
C ALA A 244 -4.73 -37.38 15.41
N THR A 245 -5.05 -38.67 15.45
CA THR A 245 -4.45 -39.71 16.31
C THR A 245 -3.23 -40.40 15.72
N ASP A 246 -2.88 -40.13 14.45
CA ASP A 246 -1.71 -40.73 13.81
C ASP A 246 -0.42 -40.29 14.50
N TYR A 247 0.55 -41.22 14.58
CA TYR A 247 1.81 -40.96 15.22
C TYR A 247 2.92 -40.62 14.22
N PHE A 248 3.80 -39.71 14.64
CA PHE A 248 4.96 -39.25 13.89
C PHE A 248 6.16 -39.17 14.83
N THR A 249 7.37 -39.37 14.28
CA THR A 249 8.59 -39.37 15.10
C THR A 249 9.43 -38.13 14.82
N CYS A 250 9.86 -37.46 15.88
CA CYS A 250 10.76 -36.31 15.86
C CYS A 250 12.05 -36.62 16.65
N ALA A 251 13.13 -36.90 15.94
CA ALA A 251 14.48 -37.04 16.51
C ALA A 251 15.26 -35.70 16.50
N GLY A 252 14.55 -34.56 16.61
CA GLY A 252 15.13 -33.22 16.55
C GLY A 252 15.56 -32.79 15.15
N LYS A 253 15.62 -33.69 14.19
CA LYS A 253 15.98 -33.47 12.78
C LYS A 253 15.38 -34.56 11.91
N ILE A 254 15.19 -34.23 10.62
CA ILE A 254 14.81 -35.16 9.57
C ILE A 254 15.61 -34.86 8.31
N THR A 255 16.10 -35.88 7.62
CA THR A 255 16.78 -35.71 6.34
C THR A 255 15.86 -36.16 5.22
N VAL A 256 15.60 -35.31 4.27
CA VAL A 256 14.75 -35.59 3.12
C VAL A 256 15.52 -35.26 1.84
N ALA A 257 15.83 -36.32 1.08
CA ALA A 257 16.63 -36.27 -0.16
C ALA A 257 17.90 -35.42 -0.01
N GLY A 258 18.74 -35.74 0.95
CA GLY A 258 20.02 -35.08 1.18
C GLY A 258 19.98 -33.78 1.99
N THR A 259 18.81 -33.16 2.16
CA THR A 259 18.69 -31.92 2.93
C THR A 259 18.23 -32.18 4.35
N ARG A 260 18.95 -31.62 5.32
CA ARG A 260 18.66 -31.76 6.75
C ARG A 260 17.75 -30.62 7.23
N PHE A 261 16.61 -30.97 7.78
CA PHE A 261 15.70 -30.05 8.46
C PHE A 261 15.74 -30.29 9.97
N ARG A 262 15.88 -29.21 10.73
CA ARG A 262 15.90 -29.25 12.20
C ARG A 262 14.56 -28.80 12.77
N CYS A 263 14.19 -29.40 13.90
CA CYS A 263 13.12 -28.87 14.73
C CYS A 263 13.55 -27.53 15.34
N ALA A 264 12.58 -26.72 15.79
CA ALA A 264 12.86 -25.44 16.44
C ALA A 264 13.80 -25.68 17.64
N ASN A 265 14.85 -24.88 17.76
CA ASN A 265 15.86 -24.96 18.83
C ASN A 265 16.49 -26.35 19.04
N GLY A 266 16.39 -27.23 18.04
CA GLY A 266 16.93 -28.59 18.14
C GLY A 266 16.12 -29.53 19.04
N HIS A 267 14.90 -29.17 19.42
CA HIS A 267 14.05 -29.99 20.28
C HIS A 267 13.81 -31.39 19.70
N VAL A 268 13.88 -32.42 20.57
CA VAL A 268 13.54 -33.81 20.27
C VAL A 268 12.20 -34.11 20.95
N HIS A 269 11.12 -34.22 20.17
CA HIS A 269 9.79 -34.48 20.72
C HIS A 269 9.48 -35.99 20.86
N GLY A 270 10.33 -36.84 20.33
CA GLY A 270 10.09 -38.29 20.33
C GLY A 270 8.95 -38.68 19.40
N THR A 271 8.17 -39.69 19.80
CA THR A 271 6.96 -40.10 19.07
C THR A 271 5.77 -39.33 19.62
N GLU A 272 5.10 -38.56 18.74
CA GLU A 272 3.98 -37.69 19.10
C GLU A 272 2.81 -37.87 18.13
N THR A 273 1.61 -37.59 18.60
CA THR A 273 0.43 -37.59 17.74
C THR A 273 0.44 -36.40 16.78
N PHE A 274 -0.32 -36.51 15.69
CA PHE A 274 -0.56 -35.37 14.76
C PHE A 274 -0.94 -34.11 15.52
N ALA A 275 -1.94 -34.22 16.43
CA ALA A 275 -2.42 -33.08 17.20
C ALA A 275 -1.30 -32.47 18.08
N ARG A 276 -0.49 -33.29 18.72
CA ARG A 276 0.66 -32.81 19.52
C ARG A 276 1.71 -32.15 18.63
N GLY A 277 2.02 -32.75 17.48
CA GLY A 277 2.96 -32.18 16.52
C GLY A 277 2.56 -30.79 16.02
N LEU A 278 1.25 -30.55 15.87
CA LEU A 278 0.71 -29.22 15.56
C LEU A 278 0.88 -28.25 16.74
N ALA A 279 0.48 -28.67 17.94
CA ALA A 279 0.55 -27.86 19.15
C ALA A 279 1.98 -27.38 19.49
N VAL A 280 2.98 -28.23 19.30
CA VAL A 280 4.40 -27.90 19.53
C VAL A 280 5.10 -27.38 18.25
N SER A 281 4.37 -27.23 17.16
CA SER A 281 4.91 -26.77 15.88
C SER A 281 6.11 -27.58 15.37
N CYS A 282 6.06 -28.89 15.50
CA CYS A 282 7.17 -29.82 15.18
C CYS A 282 7.46 -29.86 13.67
N ASN A 283 8.65 -29.43 13.24
CA ASN A 283 9.03 -29.43 11.83
C ASN A 283 9.16 -30.85 11.24
N PRO A 284 9.86 -31.83 11.90
CA PRO A 284 9.95 -33.21 11.42
C PRO A 284 8.57 -33.87 11.27
N CYS A 285 7.65 -33.63 12.21
CA CYS A 285 6.28 -34.12 12.13
C CYS A 285 5.57 -33.61 10.87
N PHE A 286 5.58 -32.32 10.65
CA PHE A 286 4.93 -31.69 9.48
C PHE A 286 5.55 -32.07 8.13
N ILE A 287 6.84 -32.32 8.10
CA ILE A 287 7.50 -32.87 6.91
C ILE A 287 6.97 -34.27 6.58
N GLN A 288 6.73 -35.10 7.58
CA GLN A 288 6.17 -36.46 7.40
C GLN A 288 4.69 -36.39 7.01
N ILE A 289 3.89 -35.52 7.66
CA ILE A 289 2.49 -35.26 7.32
C ILE A 289 2.37 -34.83 5.84
N GLY A 290 3.16 -33.84 5.43
CA GLY A 290 3.15 -33.39 4.05
C GLY A 290 3.59 -34.49 3.06
N ALA A 291 4.51 -35.39 3.46
CA ALA A 291 4.90 -36.53 2.63
C ALA A 291 3.74 -37.52 2.42
N ARG A 292 2.92 -37.76 3.44
CA ARG A 292 1.71 -38.59 3.32
C ARG A 292 0.64 -37.90 2.47
N LEU A 293 0.46 -36.59 2.61
CA LEU A 293 -0.50 -35.81 1.80
C LEU A 293 -0.19 -35.89 0.30
N GLY A 294 1.09 -35.82 -0.06
CA GLY A 294 1.52 -35.78 -1.46
C GLY A 294 1.46 -34.38 -2.06
N LYS A 295 2.20 -34.17 -3.15
CA LYS A 295 2.34 -32.82 -3.75
C LYS A 295 1.12 -32.38 -4.53
N GLU A 296 0.42 -33.30 -5.20
CA GLU A 296 -0.78 -33.00 -5.95
C GLU A 296 -1.87 -32.46 -5.03
N ARG A 297 -2.23 -33.22 -4.00
CA ARG A 297 -3.24 -32.78 -3.02
C ARG A 297 -2.84 -31.50 -2.30
N PHE A 298 -1.55 -31.36 -1.94
CA PHE A 298 -1.06 -30.11 -1.36
C PHE A 298 -1.32 -28.91 -2.27
N CYS A 299 -1.03 -29.02 -3.57
CA CYS A 299 -1.26 -27.96 -4.54
C CYS A 299 -2.76 -27.66 -4.75
N ASP A 300 -3.61 -28.70 -4.70
CA ASP A 300 -5.06 -28.54 -4.82
C ASP A 300 -5.62 -27.78 -3.60
N TYR A 301 -5.23 -28.16 -2.39
CA TYR A 301 -5.63 -27.43 -1.19
C TYR A 301 -5.03 -26.02 -1.12
N PHE A 302 -3.78 -25.83 -1.57
CA PHE A 302 -3.19 -24.51 -1.69
C PHE A 302 -4.04 -23.61 -2.60
N ALA A 303 -4.54 -24.15 -3.71
CA ALA A 303 -5.48 -23.43 -4.58
C ALA A 303 -6.84 -23.23 -3.92
N ALA A 304 -7.41 -24.27 -3.29
CA ALA A 304 -8.72 -24.21 -2.62
C ALA A 304 -8.75 -23.17 -1.47
N PHE A 305 -7.63 -23.02 -0.74
CA PHE A 305 -7.45 -21.93 0.22
C PHE A 305 -7.28 -20.56 -0.48
N GLY A 306 -7.33 -20.47 -1.81
CA GLY A 306 -7.23 -19.27 -2.64
C GLY A 306 -5.88 -18.57 -2.56
N LEU A 307 -4.85 -19.30 -2.18
CA LEU A 307 -3.49 -18.76 -2.12
C LEU A 307 -2.87 -18.57 -3.51
N ARG A 308 -3.51 -19.06 -4.57
CA ARG A 308 -3.12 -18.90 -5.98
C ARG A 308 -3.81 -17.75 -6.71
N GLU A 309 -4.78 -17.13 -6.10
CA GLU A 309 -5.61 -16.12 -6.74
C GLU A 309 -5.37 -14.75 -6.11
N ALA A 310 -5.64 -13.68 -6.85
CA ALA A 310 -5.72 -12.34 -6.30
C ALA A 310 -6.85 -12.27 -5.26
N THR A 311 -6.68 -11.44 -4.24
CA THR A 311 -7.68 -11.30 -3.17
C THR A 311 -8.90 -10.52 -3.63
N GLY A 312 -8.76 -9.73 -4.72
CA GLY A 312 -9.76 -8.77 -5.18
C GLY A 312 -9.86 -7.56 -4.26
N ILE A 313 -8.79 -7.26 -3.52
CA ILE A 313 -8.72 -6.01 -2.76
C ILE A 313 -8.77 -4.82 -3.71
N ASP A 314 -9.53 -3.82 -3.34
CA ASP A 314 -9.73 -2.59 -4.07
C ASP A 314 -8.60 -1.56 -3.87
N LEU A 315 -7.36 -2.04 -3.83
CA LEU A 315 -6.14 -1.24 -3.80
C LEU A 315 -5.26 -1.58 -5.01
N PRO A 316 -4.59 -0.59 -5.59
CA PRO A 316 -3.65 -0.83 -6.68
C PRO A 316 -2.37 -1.50 -6.18
N GLY A 317 -1.76 -2.32 -7.03
CA GLY A 317 -0.44 -2.91 -6.73
C GLY A 317 -0.48 -4.29 -6.09
N GLU A 318 -1.62 -4.97 -6.00
CA GLU A 318 -1.65 -6.35 -5.56
C GLU A 318 -0.83 -7.24 -6.49
N VAL A 319 0.00 -8.11 -5.90
CA VAL A 319 0.79 -9.09 -6.66
C VAL A 319 -0.13 -10.04 -7.41
N ARG A 320 -0.19 -9.90 -8.72
CA ARG A 320 -1.01 -10.74 -9.60
C ARG A 320 -0.31 -12.02 -10.04
N ARG A 321 1.01 -12.00 -10.11
CA ARG A 321 1.82 -13.19 -10.41
C ARG A 321 2.38 -13.71 -9.12
N SER A 322 1.97 -14.87 -8.79
CA SER A 322 2.74 -15.69 -7.92
C SER A 322 3.47 -16.71 -8.81
N GLU A 323 4.70 -16.87 -8.55
CA GLU A 323 5.42 -18.09 -8.90
C GLU A 323 4.85 -19.23 -8.05
N TYR A 324 3.56 -19.52 -8.23
CA TYR A 324 2.88 -20.55 -7.47
C TYR A 324 3.42 -21.90 -7.89
N TYR A 325 3.73 -22.67 -6.91
CA TYR A 325 4.01 -24.06 -7.12
C TYR A 325 2.78 -24.77 -7.68
N THR A 326 2.87 -25.17 -8.93
CA THR A 326 2.02 -26.25 -9.49
C THR A 326 2.69 -27.58 -9.22
N ALA A 327 1.93 -28.67 -9.16
CA ALA A 327 2.49 -29.98 -8.95
C ALA A 327 3.62 -30.31 -9.94
N ASP A 328 3.49 -29.87 -11.20
CA ASP A 328 4.49 -30.11 -12.27
C ASP A 328 5.78 -29.29 -12.06
N ARG A 329 5.64 -28.05 -11.61
CA ARG A 329 6.78 -27.14 -11.36
C ARG A 329 7.43 -27.33 -10.00
N MET A 330 6.78 -28.01 -9.06
CA MET A 330 7.28 -28.26 -7.72
C MET A 330 8.36 -29.34 -7.75
N GLY A 331 9.62 -28.92 -7.85
CA GLY A 331 10.77 -29.80 -7.74
C GLY A 331 10.90 -30.42 -6.34
N ARG A 332 11.77 -31.44 -6.22
CA ARG A 332 11.99 -32.14 -4.94
C ARG A 332 12.35 -31.21 -3.79
N TRP A 333 13.11 -30.14 -4.04
CA TRP A 333 13.53 -29.18 -3.02
C TRP A 333 12.38 -28.24 -2.60
N SER A 334 11.70 -27.61 -3.57
CA SER A 334 10.56 -26.72 -3.29
C SER A 334 9.43 -27.42 -2.57
N TRP A 335 9.13 -28.66 -2.91
CA TRP A 335 8.15 -29.49 -2.23
C TRP A 335 8.49 -29.70 -0.73
N ARG A 336 9.76 -29.90 -0.42
CA ARG A 336 10.22 -30.08 0.98
C ARG A 336 10.11 -28.82 1.79
N ALA A 337 10.50 -27.69 1.23
CA ALA A 337 10.44 -26.40 1.87
C ALA A 337 8.97 -25.94 2.04
N ALA A 338 8.10 -26.15 1.05
CA ALA A 338 6.69 -25.81 1.11
C ALA A 338 5.95 -26.51 2.26
N ARG A 339 6.22 -27.80 2.51
CA ARG A 339 5.60 -28.57 3.60
C ARG A 339 5.86 -28.00 5.00
N SER A 340 7.01 -27.35 5.19
CA SER A 340 7.37 -26.71 6.46
C SER A 340 7.04 -25.21 6.52
N GLY A 341 6.40 -24.66 5.48
CA GLY A 341 6.10 -23.23 5.36
C GLY A 341 7.29 -22.34 4.94
N ARG A 342 8.48 -22.93 4.71
CA ARG A 342 9.70 -22.15 4.43
C ARG A 342 9.83 -21.64 3.00
N ALA A 343 9.06 -22.16 2.06
CA ALA A 343 9.12 -21.74 0.66
C ALA A 343 7.75 -21.38 0.06
N ALA A 344 6.69 -21.42 0.86
CA ALA A 344 5.39 -20.92 0.42
C ALA A 344 5.36 -19.40 0.58
N ARG A 345 5.61 -18.67 -0.50
CA ARG A 345 5.48 -17.22 -0.49
C ARG A 345 4.03 -16.81 -0.64
N SER A 346 3.59 -15.90 0.19
CA SER A 346 2.24 -15.36 0.17
C SER A 346 2.26 -13.89 0.58
N ALA A 347 1.41 -13.07 -0.04
CA ALA A 347 1.20 -11.71 0.42
C ALA A 347 0.44 -11.75 1.77
N THR A 348 0.75 -10.84 2.67
CA THR A 348 0.16 -10.72 4.01
C THR A 348 -1.36 -10.73 3.95
N CYS A 349 -1.92 -10.00 2.99
CA CYS A 349 -3.36 -9.93 2.73
C CYS A 349 -3.99 -11.29 2.41
N ARG A 350 -3.30 -12.15 1.65
CA ARG A 350 -3.82 -13.47 1.29
C ARG A 350 -3.85 -14.42 2.48
N CYS A 351 -2.83 -14.39 3.32
CA CYS A 351 -2.80 -15.20 4.53
C CYS A 351 -3.92 -14.80 5.49
N SER A 352 -4.19 -13.52 5.68
CA SER A 352 -5.26 -13.05 6.57
C SER A 352 -6.65 -13.41 6.05
N ARG A 353 -6.92 -13.20 4.74
CA ARG A 353 -8.26 -13.42 4.18
C ARG A 353 -8.70 -14.88 4.16
N ARG A 354 -7.76 -15.83 4.15
CA ARG A 354 -8.06 -17.26 3.99
C ARG A 354 -7.89 -18.10 5.27
N SER A 355 -7.17 -17.59 6.27
CA SER A 355 -7.15 -18.21 7.60
C SER A 355 -8.51 -18.10 8.33
N VAL A 356 -9.42 -17.32 7.81
CA VAL A 356 -10.74 -16.98 8.37
C VAL A 356 -11.90 -17.80 7.78
N ARG A 357 -11.68 -18.57 6.71
CA ARG A 357 -12.74 -19.48 6.19
C ARG A 357 -12.70 -20.85 6.89
N TRP A 358 -12.86 -20.87 8.19
CA TRP A 358 -13.11 -22.07 8.99
C TRP A 358 -14.50 -22.09 9.55
#